data_1dc779869e48378cb5e19a0edf4dfc0e
#
_entry.id   1dc779869e48378cb5e19a0edf4dfc0e
#
_cell.length_a   1.000
_cell.length_b   1.000
_cell.length_c   1.000
_cell.angle_alpha   90.00
_cell.angle_beta   90.00
_cell.angle_gamma   90.00
#
_symmetry.space_group_name_H-M   'P 1'
#
loop_
_entity.id
_entity.type
_entity.pdbx_description
1 polymer ?
#
loop_
_entity_poly.entity_id
_entity_poly.type
_entity_poly.pdbx_seq_one_letter_code
_entity_poly.pdbx_strand_id
1 'polypeptide(L)'
;MKITDVECICLRVPEMEGACEWGEDAFIVKVHTDEGIVGIGESDTSPTVARAFVEAPMSHGTSNGLKRIILGENPLEIQKLWDKMYWESNYIGRRGIGIHAMSAIDIALWDIASQYYGKPIYELLGGKRRDRISAYGTFIPVYPAEGNRELVRNLKAQGYRSLKFGGGPFGSDPDRDLEILSVIRDEVGDDFQLQVDVAGMWLTYDHALEMIEKIRPFNMNWVEEPIMQDDLEGYSKLAGIEGVNISGGETLTTRYEFEEFMSKSDADIVQPDITRCGGISEMMVISRMAEEKGKKLVPHGFSTGILLAATVQFLAAARGGDLIEYSQSTSPLFKDLVKNMIPFEDGYVRVPDTPGLGIQLDEELIEKYRI
;
A
#
# COMPACT_ATOMS: atom_id res chain seq x y z
N MET A 1 16.88 -17.35 -19.17
CA MET A 1 16.55 -15.91 -19.05
C MET A 1 17.46 -15.27 -18.00
N LYS A 2 17.92 -14.06 -18.28
CA LYS A 2 18.78 -13.27 -17.38
C LYS A 2 18.31 -11.84 -17.33
N ILE A 3 18.44 -11.21 -16.17
CA ILE A 3 18.21 -9.77 -16.00
C ILE A 3 19.32 -9.00 -16.71
N THR A 4 18.95 -8.12 -17.63
CA THR A 4 19.90 -7.30 -18.42
C THR A 4 19.95 -5.86 -17.93
N ASP A 5 18.87 -5.35 -17.35
CA ASP A 5 18.82 -4.00 -16.78
C ASP A 5 17.72 -3.86 -15.72
N VAL A 6 17.87 -2.86 -14.85
CA VAL A 6 16.84 -2.35 -13.93
C VAL A 6 16.74 -0.85 -14.20
N GLU A 7 15.69 -0.44 -14.89
CA GLU A 7 15.39 0.97 -15.18
C GLU A 7 14.59 1.56 -14.03
N CYS A 8 15.08 2.66 -13.47
CA CYS A 8 14.37 3.44 -12.46
C CYS A 8 13.66 4.62 -13.11
N ILE A 9 12.37 4.72 -12.92
CA ILE A 9 11.52 5.79 -13.44
C ILE A 9 11.00 6.58 -12.25
N CYS A 10 11.40 7.85 -12.16
CA CYS A 10 10.92 8.79 -11.17
C CYS A 10 9.95 9.75 -11.84
N LEU A 11 8.74 9.84 -11.31
CA LEU A 11 7.70 10.72 -11.83
C LEU A 11 7.36 11.78 -10.79
N ARG A 12 7.03 13.01 -11.24
CA ARG A 12 6.52 14.06 -10.39
C ARG A 12 5.54 14.95 -11.13
N VAL A 13 4.36 15.15 -10.55
CA VAL A 13 3.40 16.15 -10.99
C VAL A 13 3.85 17.51 -10.46
N PRO A 14 4.12 18.52 -11.32
CA PRO A 14 4.69 19.81 -10.88
C PRO A 14 3.77 20.62 -9.96
N GLU A 15 2.45 20.53 -10.22
CA GLU A 15 1.42 21.20 -9.45
C GLU A 15 0.22 20.27 -9.32
N MET A 16 -0.22 20.02 -8.10
CA MET A 16 -1.42 19.25 -7.82
C MET A 16 -2.62 20.18 -7.73
N GLU A 17 -3.66 19.89 -8.54
CA GLU A 17 -4.95 20.57 -8.42
C GLU A 17 -5.88 19.72 -7.52
N GLY A 18 -6.45 20.36 -6.49
CA GLY A 18 -7.44 19.72 -5.62
C GLY A 18 -6.95 19.40 -4.21
N ALA A 19 -7.75 18.63 -3.49
CA ALA A 19 -7.60 18.38 -2.06
C ALA A 19 -6.54 17.31 -1.70
N CYS A 20 -5.82 16.77 -2.68
CA CYS A 20 -4.86 15.69 -2.43
C CYS A 20 -3.44 16.23 -2.34
N GLU A 21 -2.89 16.28 -1.13
CA GLU A 21 -1.49 16.61 -0.87
C GLU A 21 -0.56 15.40 -1.06
N TRP A 22 -1.12 14.21 -1.34
CA TRP A 22 -0.41 12.96 -1.55
C TRP A 22 -0.59 12.45 -2.98
N GLY A 23 0.45 11.84 -3.54
CA GLY A 23 0.42 11.34 -4.91
C GLY A 23 1.02 12.30 -5.93
N GLU A 24 1.91 13.19 -5.47
CA GLU A 24 2.67 14.09 -6.35
C GLU A 24 3.74 13.36 -7.14
N ASP A 25 4.24 12.26 -6.62
CA ASP A 25 5.31 11.50 -7.25
C ASP A 25 5.07 9.98 -7.23
N ALA A 26 5.84 9.25 -8.04
CA ALA A 26 5.85 7.80 -8.06
C ALA A 26 7.24 7.27 -8.43
N PHE A 27 7.62 6.15 -7.80
CA PHE A 27 8.82 5.39 -8.14
C PHE A 27 8.45 4.08 -8.79
N ILE A 28 8.81 3.92 -10.06
CA ILE A 28 8.53 2.72 -10.84
C ILE A 28 9.87 2.09 -11.26
N VAL A 29 9.92 0.77 -11.30
CA VAL A 29 11.01 0.03 -11.92
C VAL A 29 10.51 -0.79 -13.10
N LYS A 30 11.32 -0.86 -14.18
CA LYS A 30 11.20 -1.84 -15.24
C LYS A 30 12.42 -2.76 -15.17
N VAL A 31 12.18 -4.05 -14.94
CA VAL A 31 13.24 -5.09 -14.95
C VAL A 31 13.26 -5.74 -16.32
N HIS A 32 14.34 -5.55 -17.05
CA HIS A 32 14.53 -6.04 -18.41
C HIS A 32 15.23 -7.39 -18.44
N THR A 33 14.88 -8.26 -19.39
CA THR A 33 15.50 -9.57 -19.58
C THR A 33 16.07 -9.75 -20.97
N ASP A 34 17.00 -10.71 -21.13
CA ASP A 34 17.59 -11.08 -22.43
C ASP A 34 16.61 -11.83 -23.37
N GLU A 35 15.44 -12.20 -22.88
CA GLU A 35 14.37 -12.81 -23.67
C GLU A 35 13.26 -11.81 -24.06
N GLY A 36 13.45 -10.51 -23.75
CA GLY A 36 12.54 -9.43 -24.13
C GLY A 36 11.31 -9.29 -23.21
N ILE A 37 11.20 -10.10 -22.16
CA ILE A 37 10.18 -9.92 -21.12
C ILE A 37 10.62 -8.77 -20.22
N VAL A 38 9.69 -7.85 -19.93
CA VAL A 38 9.92 -6.71 -19.04
C VAL A 38 8.88 -6.77 -17.92
N GLY A 39 9.35 -6.82 -16.68
CA GLY A 39 8.49 -6.73 -15.50
C GLY A 39 8.40 -5.32 -14.98
N ILE A 40 7.24 -4.99 -14.44
CA ILE A 40 6.91 -3.68 -13.88
C ILE A 40 6.69 -3.81 -12.38
N GLY A 41 7.21 -2.86 -11.60
CA GLY A 41 6.94 -2.76 -10.18
C GLY A 41 6.96 -1.31 -9.72
N GLU A 42 6.40 -1.08 -8.55
CA GLU A 42 6.26 0.25 -7.94
C GLU A 42 6.68 0.19 -6.48
N SER A 43 7.17 1.31 -5.98
CA SER A 43 7.25 1.56 -4.55
C SER A 43 6.70 2.95 -4.23
N ASP A 44 5.77 2.98 -3.28
CA ASP A 44 5.28 4.22 -2.68
C ASP A 44 6.31 4.75 -1.68
N THR A 45 7.17 5.65 -2.17
CA THR A 45 8.31 6.18 -1.42
C THR A 45 8.90 7.40 -2.14
N SER A 46 9.95 8.01 -1.56
CA SER A 46 10.70 9.08 -2.24
C SER A 46 11.44 8.56 -3.48
N PRO A 47 11.02 8.95 -4.71
CA PRO A 47 11.57 8.37 -5.94
C PRO A 47 13.07 8.57 -6.10
N THR A 48 13.56 9.76 -5.78
CA THR A 48 14.99 10.12 -5.93
C THR A 48 15.87 9.31 -4.99
N VAL A 49 15.42 9.08 -3.75
CA VAL A 49 16.17 8.29 -2.76
C VAL A 49 16.14 6.80 -3.12
N ALA A 50 15.00 6.28 -3.54
CA ALA A 50 14.86 4.89 -3.99
C ALA A 50 15.75 4.62 -5.22
N ARG A 51 15.74 5.51 -6.23
CA ARG A 51 16.65 5.42 -7.39
C ARG A 51 18.11 5.38 -6.95
N ALA A 52 18.52 6.29 -6.09
CA ALA A 52 19.90 6.33 -5.59
C ALA A 52 20.28 5.02 -4.88
N PHE A 53 19.36 4.40 -4.14
CA PHE A 53 19.59 3.12 -3.50
C PHE A 53 19.70 1.97 -4.51
N VAL A 54 18.82 1.93 -5.53
CA VAL A 54 18.87 0.89 -6.58
C VAL A 54 20.18 0.97 -7.37
N GLU A 55 20.61 2.17 -7.73
CA GLU A 55 21.76 2.43 -8.61
C GLU A 55 23.11 2.60 -7.88
N ALA A 56 23.12 2.55 -6.55
CA ALA A 56 24.32 2.77 -5.76
C ALA A 56 25.47 1.83 -6.17
N PRO A 57 26.71 2.33 -6.26
CA PRO A 57 27.85 1.47 -6.46
C PRO A 57 28.12 0.62 -5.21
N MET A 58 28.86 -0.49 -5.40
CA MET A 58 29.29 -1.30 -4.28
C MET A 58 30.31 -0.56 -3.42
N SER A 59 30.05 -0.46 -2.11
CA SER A 59 31.06 -0.06 -1.12
C SER A 59 31.79 -1.27 -0.55
N HIS A 60 31.06 -2.33 -0.22
CA HIS A 60 31.59 -3.64 0.23
C HIS A 60 30.50 -4.72 0.10
N GLY A 61 30.81 -5.98 0.46
CA GLY A 61 29.96 -7.15 0.19
C GLY A 61 28.52 -7.09 0.70
N THR A 62 28.24 -6.27 1.73
CA THR A 62 26.89 -6.08 2.31
C THR A 62 26.37 -4.64 2.19
N SER A 63 26.97 -3.85 1.30
CA SER A 63 26.63 -2.46 1.00
C SER A 63 26.64 -2.22 -0.50
N ASN A 64 25.65 -2.74 -1.19
CA ASN A 64 25.50 -2.71 -2.65
C ASN A 64 24.15 -2.11 -3.06
N GLY A 65 24.12 -1.46 -4.23
CA GLY A 65 22.89 -1.09 -4.90
C GLY A 65 22.19 -2.32 -5.51
N LEU A 66 20.85 -2.30 -5.50
CA LEU A 66 20.04 -3.46 -5.87
C LEU A 66 20.23 -3.90 -7.32
N LYS A 67 20.34 -2.96 -8.26
CA LYS A 67 20.60 -3.23 -9.67
C LYS A 67 21.84 -4.09 -9.85
N ARG A 68 22.95 -3.71 -9.22
CA ARG A 68 24.21 -4.47 -9.30
C ARG A 68 24.06 -5.90 -8.77
N ILE A 69 23.28 -6.09 -7.70
CA ILE A 69 23.09 -7.39 -7.05
C ILE A 69 22.41 -8.39 -7.98
N ILE A 70 21.46 -7.94 -8.79
CA ILE A 70 20.59 -8.84 -9.58
C ILE A 70 20.93 -8.89 -11.08
N LEU A 71 21.78 -8.00 -11.60
CA LEU A 71 22.20 -8.06 -13.00
C LEU A 71 22.86 -9.40 -13.35
N GLY A 72 22.39 -10.04 -14.46
CA GLY A 72 22.85 -11.32 -14.94
C GLY A 72 22.24 -12.54 -14.24
N GLU A 73 21.47 -12.34 -13.16
CA GLU A 73 20.76 -13.42 -12.46
C GLU A 73 19.50 -13.85 -13.21
N ASN A 74 18.96 -15.01 -12.83
CA ASN A 74 17.70 -15.53 -13.38
C ASN A 74 16.50 -14.93 -12.63
N PRO A 75 15.63 -14.11 -13.29
CA PRO A 75 14.51 -13.47 -12.63
C PRO A 75 13.44 -14.44 -12.10
N LEU A 76 13.43 -15.69 -12.53
CA LEU A 76 12.49 -16.71 -12.04
C LEU A 76 12.88 -17.27 -10.65
N GLU A 77 14.11 -17.01 -10.18
CA GLU A 77 14.56 -17.39 -8.84
C GLU A 77 14.21 -16.33 -7.80
N ILE A 78 12.92 -15.90 -7.75
CA ILE A 78 12.45 -14.72 -7.02
C ILE A 78 12.90 -14.72 -5.56
N GLN A 79 12.63 -15.79 -4.80
CA GLN A 79 13.00 -15.86 -3.38
C GLN A 79 14.52 -15.77 -3.19
N LYS A 80 15.30 -16.43 -4.03
CA LYS A 80 16.77 -16.35 -3.97
C LYS A 80 17.26 -14.93 -4.23
N LEU A 81 16.65 -14.23 -5.20
CA LEU A 81 16.99 -12.83 -5.50
C LEU A 81 16.58 -11.91 -4.36
N TRP A 82 15.41 -12.13 -3.76
CA TRP A 82 14.97 -11.39 -2.59
C TRP A 82 15.99 -11.53 -1.43
N ASP A 83 16.35 -12.77 -1.09
CA ASP A 83 17.32 -13.04 -0.02
C ASP A 83 18.71 -12.44 -0.33
N LYS A 84 19.13 -12.51 -1.59
CA LYS A 84 20.40 -11.92 -2.06
C LYS A 84 20.39 -10.40 -1.94
N MET A 85 19.32 -9.73 -2.42
CA MET A 85 19.17 -8.28 -2.28
C MET A 85 19.17 -7.86 -0.82
N TYR A 86 18.40 -8.54 0.04
CA TYR A 86 18.34 -8.26 1.47
C TYR A 86 19.71 -8.41 2.14
N TRP A 87 20.44 -9.47 1.85
CA TRP A 87 21.75 -9.74 2.45
C TRP A 87 22.83 -8.77 1.96
N GLU A 88 22.95 -8.59 0.64
CA GLU A 88 24.04 -7.79 0.07
C GLU A 88 23.82 -6.26 0.20
N SER A 89 22.64 -5.82 0.63
CA SER A 89 22.33 -4.42 0.91
C SER A 89 22.04 -4.12 2.40
N ASN A 90 22.16 -5.10 3.30
CA ASN A 90 21.62 -4.98 4.66
C ASN A 90 22.25 -3.87 5.51
N TYR A 91 23.51 -3.44 5.24
CA TYR A 91 24.17 -2.36 5.95
C TYR A 91 23.57 -0.99 5.66
N ILE A 92 22.92 -0.84 4.50
CA ILE A 92 22.39 0.44 4.04
C ILE A 92 20.87 0.44 3.85
N GLY A 93 20.21 -0.74 3.85
CA GLY A 93 18.81 -0.80 3.45
C GLY A 93 17.98 -1.96 4.00
N ARG A 94 18.35 -2.55 5.14
CA ARG A 94 17.57 -3.67 5.70
C ARG A 94 16.20 -3.28 6.28
N ARG A 95 15.86 -1.97 6.28
CA ARG A 95 14.57 -1.40 6.70
C ARG A 95 14.30 -0.14 5.88
N GLY A 96 13.06 0.33 5.91
CA GLY A 96 12.62 1.55 5.26
C GLY A 96 12.95 1.57 3.77
N ILE A 97 13.55 2.65 3.28
CA ILE A 97 13.76 2.92 1.84
C ILE A 97 14.42 1.77 1.07
N GLY A 98 15.32 1.02 1.69
CA GLY A 98 15.95 -0.14 1.04
C GLY A 98 14.96 -1.25 0.74
N ILE A 99 14.04 -1.53 1.66
CA ILE A 99 12.98 -2.51 1.48
C ILE A 99 11.90 -1.99 0.54
N HIS A 100 11.59 -0.69 0.59
CA HIS A 100 10.70 -0.06 -0.38
C HIS A 100 11.20 -0.29 -1.82
N ALA A 101 12.47 0.01 -2.08
CA ALA A 101 13.07 -0.24 -3.40
C ALA A 101 13.10 -1.74 -3.77
N MET A 102 13.32 -2.63 -2.79
CA MET A 102 13.22 -4.08 -3.00
C MET A 102 11.80 -4.51 -3.36
N SER A 103 10.78 -3.88 -2.77
CA SER A 103 9.37 -4.17 -3.07
C SER A 103 9.05 -3.96 -4.54
N ALA A 104 9.51 -2.84 -5.12
CA ALA A 104 9.33 -2.54 -6.54
C ALA A 104 9.98 -3.63 -7.42
N ILE A 105 11.19 -4.05 -7.09
CA ILE A 105 11.88 -5.10 -7.84
C ILE A 105 11.18 -6.46 -7.67
N ASP A 106 10.76 -6.82 -6.47
CA ASP A 106 10.06 -8.09 -6.20
C ASP A 106 8.74 -8.18 -6.99
N ILE A 107 7.95 -7.11 -7.01
CA ILE A 107 6.72 -7.01 -7.81
C ILE A 107 7.04 -7.22 -9.30
N ALA A 108 8.10 -6.57 -9.82
CA ALA A 108 8.53 -6.73 -11.20
C ALA A 108 9.01 -8.17 -11.52
N LEU A 109 9.66 -8.85 -10.58
CA LEU A 109 10.06 -10.25 -10.77
C LEU A 109 8.85 -11.19 -10.82
N TRP A 110 7.83 -10.97 -9.99
CA TRP A 110 6.58 -11.72 -10.06
C TRP A 110 5.82 -11.44 -11.38
N ASP A 111 5.87 -10.21 -11.87
CA ASP A 111 5.30 -9.84 -13.17
C ASP A 111 6.01 -10.59 -14.31
N ILE A 112 7.36 -10.64 -14.33
CA ILE A 112 8.15 -11.44 -15.28
C ILE A 112 7.78 -12.91 -15.21
N ALA A 113 7.75 -13.50 -14.01
CA ALA A 113 7.45 -14.92 -13.86
C ALA A 113 6.04 -15.26 -14.38
N SER A 114 5.08 -14.40 -14.09
CA SER A 114 3.71 -14.55 -14.58
C SER A 114 3.62 -14.49 -16.11
N GLN A 115 4.27 -13.53 -16.74
CA GLN A 115 4.36 -13.41 -18.20
C GLN A 115 5.06 -14.64 -18.81
N TYR A 116 6.18 -15.08 -18.23
CA TYR A 116 6.95 -16.23 -18.72
C TYR A 116 6.13 -17.53 -18.69
N TYR A 117 5.38 -17.79 -17.62
CA TYR A 117 4.54 -18.98 -17.51
C TYR A 117 3.17 -18.84 -18.18
N GLY A 118 2.81 -17.65 -18.65
CA GLY A 118 1.51 -17.36 -19.26
C GLY A 118 0.34 -17.51 -18.28
N LYS A 119 0.56 -17.24 -16.99
CA LYS A 119 -0.41 -17.41 -15.91
C LYS A 119 -0.53 -16.16 -15.05
N PRO A 120 -1.71 -15.82 -14.52
CA PRO A 120 -1.83 -14.74 -13.54
C PRO A 120 -0.95 -14.99 -12.31
N ILE A 121 -0.51 -13.92 -11.64
CA ILE A 121 0.37 -14.04 -10.44
C ILE A 121 -0.28 -14.88 -9.36
N TYR A 122 -1.59 -14.73 -9.10
CA TYR A 122 -2.29 -15.51 -8.08
C TYR A 122 -2.19 -17.04 -8.32
N GLU A 123 -2.08 -17.50 -9.57
CA GLU A 123 -1.88 -18.93 -9.86
C GLU A 123 -0.49 -19.42 -9.41
N LEU A 124 0.53 -18.59 -9.58
CA LEU A 124 1.88 -18.89 -9.11
C LEU A 124 1.97 -18.83 -7.59
N LEU A 125 1.10 -18.06 -6.93
CA LEU A 125 0.99 -17.96 -5.46
C LEU A 125 0.19 -19.10 -4.81
N GLY A 126 -0.36 -20.03 -5.59
CA GLY A 126 -1.08 -21.21 -5.08
C GLY A 126 -2.55 -21.32 -5.47
N GLY A 127 -2.99 -20.47 -6.40
CA GLY A 127 -4.30 -20.54 -7.01
C GLY A 127 -5.30 -19.52 -6.49
N LYS A 128 -6.34 -19.33 -7.28
CA LYS A 128 -7.40 -18.34 -7.06
C LYS A 128 -8.36 -18.77 -5.97
N ARG A 129 -8.55 -17.97 -4.96
CA ARG A 129 -9.48 -18.19 -3.85
C ARG A 129 -10.74 -17.33 -3.95
N ARG A 130 -10.66 -16.21 -4.66
CA ARG A 130 -11.80 -15.30 -4.87
C ARG A 130 -11.75 -14.64 -6.24
N ASP A 131 -12.91 -14.40 -6.84
CA ASP A 131 -13.04 -13.76 -8.15
C ASP A 131 -13.19 -12.23 -8.05
N ARG A 132 -13.53 -11.74 -6.87
CA ARG A 132 -13.70 -10.33 -6.56
C ARG A 132 -13.31 -10.07 -5.11
N ILE A 133 -12.89 -8.84 -4.84
CA ILE A 133 -12.42 -8.39 -3.53
C ILE A 133 -13.29 -7.19 -3.14
N SER A 134 -13.84 -7.17 -1.93
CA SER A 134 -14.54 -6.01 -1.40
C SER A 134 -13.60 -4.81 -1.33
N ALA A 135 -14.07 -3.63 -1.70
CA ALA A 135 -13.25 -2.43 -1.70
C ALA A 135 -13.86 -1.32 -0.84
N TYR A 136 -13.01 -0.58 -0.16
CA TYR A 136 -13.37 0.69 0.46
C TYR A 136 -12.68 1.84 -0.26
N GLY A 137 -13.38 2.98 -0.35
CA GLY A 137 -12.82 4.19 -0.94
C GLY A 137 -12.00 4.96 0.09
N THR A 138 -10.80 5.42 -0.28
CA THR A 138 -9.96 6.24 0.60
C THR A 138 -9.72 7.60 -0.01
N PHE A 139 -9.92 8.65 0.79
CA PHE A 139 -9.70 10.03 0.37
C PHE A 139 -9.14 10.89 1.52
N ILE A 140 -8.48 11.97 1.14
CA ILE A 140 -8.02 13.00 2.08
C ILE A 140 -9.15 14.01 2.24
N PRO A 141 -9.67 14.24 3.46
CA PRO A 141 -10.78 15.15 3.67
C PRO A 141 -10.34 16.60 3.47
N VAL A 142 -11.31 17.45 3.12
CA VAL A 142 -11.08 18.90 2.99
C VAL A 142 -11.67 19.65 4.17
N TYR A 143 -11.22 20.89 4.35
CA TYR A 143 -11.80 21.83 5.28
C TYR A 143 -12.09 23.17 4.56
N PRO A 144 -13.28 23.80 4.75
CA PRO A 144 -14.35 23.46 5.71
C PRO A 144 -15.01 22.10 5.46
N ALA A 145 -15.48 21.46 6.54
CA ALA A 145 -15.96 20.07 6.56
C ALA A 145 -17.09 19.79 5.54
N GLU A 146 -17.98 20.75 5.28
CA GLU A 146 -19.07 20.63 4.30
C GLU A 146 -18.59 20.31 2.88
N GLY A 147 -17.33 20.65 2.54
CA GLY A 147 -16.72 20.29 1.26
C GLY A 147 -16.65 18.79 0.99
N ASN A 148 -16.70 17.95 2.03
CA ASN A 148 -16.66 16.49 1.89
C ASN A 148 -18.02 15.88 1.50
N ARG A 149 -19.12 16.57 1.73
CA ARG A 149 -20.49 16.04 1.59
C ARG A 149 -20.80 15.53 0.18
N GLU A 150 -20.46 16.30 -0.83
CA GLU A 150 -20.69 15.93 -2.23
C GLU A 150 -19.83 14.73 -2.65
N LEU A 151 -18.56 14.70 -2.29
CA LEU A 151 -17.66 13.59 -2.57
C LEU A 151 -18.21 12.29 -1.97
N VAL A 152 -18.52 12.30 -0.69
CA VAL A 152 -19.02 11.13 0.04
C VAL A 152 -20.35 10.64 -0.53
N ARG A 153 -21.27 11.54 -0.88
CA ARG A 153 -22.52 11.20 -1.55
C ARG A 153 -22.29 10.51 -2.89
N ASN A 154 -21.36 11.04 -3.68
CA ASN A 154 -21.01 10.46 -4.97
C ASN A 154 -20.39 9.08 -4.84
N LEU A 155 -19.49 8.88 -3.87
CA LEU A 155 -18.90 7.57 -3.60
C LEU A 155 -19.95 6.54 -3.16
N LYS A 156 -20.87 6.93 -2.26
CA LYS A 156 -22.00 6.09 -1.87
C LYS A 156 -22.88 5.71 -3.07
N ALA A 157 -23.16 6.66 -3.96
CA ALA A 157 -23.95 6.44 -5.17
C ALA A 157 -23.23 5.53 -6.19
N GLN A 158 -21.89 5.50 -6.21
CA GLN A 158 -21.09 4.57 -7.01
C GLN A 158 -21.09 3.13 -6.46
N GLY A 159 -21.67 2.89 -5.27
CA GLY A 159 -21.78 1.57 -4.67
C GLY A 159 -20.75 1.28 -3.58
N TYR A 160 -19.93 2.25 -3.16
CA TYR A 160 -19.11 2.07 -1.95
C TYR A 160 -19.99 1.85 -0.73
N ARG A 161 -19.58 0.90 0.11
CA ARG A 161 -20.26 0.56 1.38
C ARG A 161 -19.38 0.84 2.58
N SER A 162 -18.16 1.26 2.32
CA SER A 162 -17.13 1.54 3.30
C SER A 162 -16.20 2.64 2.77
N LEU A 163 -15.85 3.61 3.62
CA LEU A 163 -14.94 4.69 3.28
C LEU A 163 -13.93 4.91 4.40
N LYS A 164 -12.67 5.14 4.03
CA LYS A 164 -11.60 5.62 4.92
C LYS A 164 -11.27 7.07 4.56
N PHE A 165 -10.99 7.87 5.55
CA PHE A 165 -10.49 9.22 5.35
C PHE A 165 -9.51 9.59 6.46
N GLY A 166 -8.52 10.39 6.10
CA GLY A 166 -7.46 10.80 7.01
C GLY A 166 -6.39 11.60 6.30
N GLY A 167 -5.35 11.96 7.04
CA GLY A 167 -4.31 12.86 6.52
C GLY A 167 -4.79 14.28 6.26
N GLY A 168 -3.96 15.11 5.61
CA GLY A 168 -4.27 16.50 5.35
C GLY A 168 -4.67 17.29 6.61
N PRO A 169 -5.89 17.85 6.68
CA PRO A 169 -6.35 18.59 7.86
C PRO A 169 -6.71 17.69 9.06
N PHE A 170 -6.90 16.37 8.89
CA PHE A 170 -7.38 15.47 9.93
C PHE A 170 -6.23 15.02 10.87
N GLY A 171 -6.54 14.88 12.16
CA GLY A 171 -5.63 14.38 13.20
C GLY A 171 -4.92 15.45 14.02
N SER A 172 -4.91 16.72 13.59
CA SER A 172 -4.14 17.78 14.26
C SER A 172 -4.99 18.79 15.06
N ASP A 173 -6.31 18.80 14.88
CA ASP A 173 -7.25 19.71 15.55
C ASP A 173 -8.53 18.95 15.91
N PRO A 174 -8.76 18.64 17.20
CA PRO A 174 -9.91 17.85 17.65
C PRO A 174 -11.28 18.40 17.23
N ASP A 175 -11.46 19.72 17.26
CA ASP A 175 -12.77 20.33 16.94
C ASP A 175 -13.05 20.21 15.43
N ARG A 176 -12.02 20.44 14.62
CA ARG A 176 -12.10 20.26 13.16
C ARG A 176 -12.32 18.78 12.78
N ASP A 177 -11.64 17.87 13.44
CA ASP A 177 -11.77 16.43 13.19
C ASP A 177 -13.20 15.96 13.48
N LEU A 178 -13.80 16.42 14.60
CA LEU A 178 -15.19 16.12 14.94
C LEU A 178 -16.19 16.75 13.98
N GLU A 179 -15.91 17.95 13.46
CA GLU A 179 -16.74 18.58 12.43
C GLU A 179 -16.72 17.77 11.13
N ILE A 180 -15.54 17.36 10.65
CA ILE A 180 -15.37 16.48 9.47
C ILE A 180 -16.14 15.18 9.66
N LEU A 181 -15.92 14.50 10.80
CA LEU A 181 -16.63 13.26 11.14
C LEU A 181 -18.15 13.43 11.14
N SER A 182 -18.64 14.50 11.74
CA SER A 182 -20.08 14.79 11.82
C SER A 182 -20.70 14.95 10.43
N VAL A 183 -20.07 15.72 9.56
CA VAL A 183 -20.56 15.95 8.19
C VAL A 183 -20.57 14.66 7.37
N ILE A 184 -19.50 13.86 7.46
CA ILE A 184 -19.39 12.61 6.72
C ILE A 184 -20.41 11.58 7.23
N ARG A 185 -20.50 11.40 8.56
CA ARG A 185 -21.47 10.46 9.16
C ARG A 185 -22.91 10.84 8.86
N ASP A 186 -23.26 12.13 8.95
CA ASP A 186 -24.59 12.64 8.59
C ASP A 186 -24.97 12.28 7.14
N GLU A 187 -24.04 12.40 6.19
CA GLU A 187 -24.29 12.12 4.78
C GLU A 187 -24.43 10.61 4.49
N VAL A 188 -23.59 9.76 5.10
CA VAL A 188 -23.62 8.32 4.81
C VAL A 188 -24.67 7.56 5.62
N GLY A 189 -25.04 8.03 6.82
CA GLY A 189 -25.94 7.37 7.77
C GLY A 189 -25.21 6.37 8.68
N ASP A 190 -25.91 5.90 9.73
CA ASP A 190 -25.32 5.15 10.86
C ASP A 190 -24.81 3.76 10.48
N ASP A 191 -25.44 3.08 9.53
CA ASP A 191 -25.11 1.71 9.11
C ASP A 191 -23.91 1.65 8.13
N PHE A 192 -23.43 2.78 7.65
CA PHE A 192 -22.33 2.83 6.70
C PHE A 192 -20.98 2.64 7.40
N GLN A 193 -20.11 1.81 6.85
CA GLN A 193 -18.78 1.56 7.42
C GLN A 193 -17.84 2.74 7.17
N LEU A 194 -17.35 3.34 8.25
CA LEU A 194 -16.37 4.41 8.21
C LEU A 194 -15.11 4.02 8.98
N GLN A 195 -13.98 4.43 8.48
CA GLN A 195 -12.68 4.31 9.10
C GLN A 195 -11.96 5.66 9.08
N VAL A 196 -11.14 5.88 10.07
CA VAL A 196 -10.27 7.06 10.11
C VAL A 196 -8.81 6.65 10.14
N ASP A 197 -8.00 7.40 9.40
CA ASP A 197 -6.55 7.28 9.39
C ASP A 197 -5.95 8.54 9.99
N VAL A 198 -5.22 8.36 11.09
CA VAL A 198 -4.64 9.44 11.86
C VAL A 198 -3.18 9.70 11.51
N ALA A 199 -2.52 8.75 10.84
CA ALA A 199 -1.12 8.85 10.44
C ALA A 199 -0.17 9.26 11.61
N GLY A 200 -0.41 8.73 12.82
CA GLY A 200 0.38 9.01 14.02
C GLY A 200 0.17 10.39 14.66
N MET A 201 -0.72 11.22 14.11
CA MET A 201 -0.85 12.62 14.49
C MET A 201 -1.38 12.88 15.92
N TRP A 202 -2.01 11.90 16.56
CA TRP A 202 -2.39 12.05 17.98
C TRP A 202 -1.21 11.87 18.94
N LEU A 203 -0.06 11.43 18.44
CA LEU A 203 1.26 11.45 19.05
C LEU A 203 1.43 10.64 20.35
N THR A 204 0.48 10.70 21.29
CA THR A 204 0.57 10.07 22.61
C THR A 204 -0.64 9.21 22.94
N TYR A 205 -0.45 8.18 23.75
CA TYR A 205 -1.54 7.34 24.24
C TYR A 205 -2.67 8.15 24.91
N ASP A 206 -2.34 9.10 25.77
CA ASP A 206 -3.35 9.86 26.52
C ASP A 206 -4.23 10.71 25.59
N HIS A 207 -3.62 11.36 24.59
CA HIS A 207 -4.37 12.12 23.59
C HIS A 207 -5.18 11.21 22.65
N ALA A 208 -4.62 10.09 22.23
CA ALA A 208 -5.34 9.11 21.41
C ALA A 208 -6.55 8.54 22.16
N LEU A 209 -6.41 8.23 23.46
CA LEU A 209 -7.52 7.79 24.30
C LEU A 209 -8.63 8.83 24.37
N GLU A 210 -8.28 10.10 24.61
CA GLU A 210 -9.24 11.21 24.62
C GLU A 210 -10.00 11.32 23.28
N MET A 211 -9.28 11.24 22.16
CA MET A 211 -9.87 11.33 20.82
C MET A 211 -10.76 10.12 20.51
N ILE A 212 -10.34 8.91 20.85
CA ILE A 212 -11.15 7.68 20.70
C ILE A 212 -12.48 7.83 21.43
N GLU A 213 -12.48 8.33 22.66
CA GLU A 213 -13.73 8.57 23.40
C GLU A 213 -14.62 9.63 22.73
N LYS A 214 -14.03 10.68 22.14
CA LYS A 214 -14.78 11.72 21.42
C LYS A 214 -15.39 11.20 20.10
N ILE A 215 -14.68 10.32 19.39
CA ILE A 215 -15.16 9.77 18.11
C ILE A 215 -16.03 8.53 18.27
N ARG A 216 -16.12 7.93 19.46
CA ARG A 216 -16.95 6.74 19.74
C ARG A 216 -18.40 6.86 19.22
N PRO A 217 -19.10 8.00 19.38
CA PRO A 217 -20.48 8.16 18.88
C PRO A 217 -20.60 8.02 17.36
N PHE A 218 -19.51 8.17 16.61
CA PHE A 218 -19.51 8.06 15.15
C PHE A 218 -19.36 6.63 14.65
N ASN A 219 -19.25 5.62 15.54
CA ASN A 219 -19.21 4.20 15.20
C ASN A 219 -18.19 3.87 14.09
N MET A 220 -16.90 4.14 14.35
CA MET A 220 -15.80 3.83 13.43
C MET A 220 -15.52 2.32 13.41
N ASN A 221 -15.34 1.75 12.22
CA ASN A 221 -14.96 0.36 12.03
C ASN A 221 -13.53 0.09 12.54
N TRP A 222 -12.60 1.03 12.30
CA TRP A 222 -11.28 1.08 12.94
C TRP A 222 -10.71 2.49 12.99
N VAL A 223 -9.71 2.64 13.86
CA VAL A 223 -8.82 3.81 13.91
C VAL A 223 -7.43 3.35 13.49
N GLU A 224 -6.93 3.93 12.38
CA GLU A 224 -5.65 3.60 11.77
C GLU A 224 -4.57 4.55 12.26
N GLU A 225 -3.43 3.97 12.65
CA GLU A 225 -2.23 4.68 13.11
C GLU A 225 -2.52 5.85 14.09
N PRO A 226 -3.19 5.58 15.24
CA PRO A 226 -3.56 6.66 16.18
C PRO A 226 -2.34 7.38 16.76
N ILE A 227 -1.23 6.65 16.97
CA ILE A 227 0.03 7.14 17.53
C ILE A 227 1.21 6.61 16.70
N MET A 228 2.43 7.07 17.01
CA MET A 228 3.63 6.60 16.31
C MET A 228 3.80 5.09 16.42
N GLN A 229 4.15 4.45 15.31
CA GLN A 229 4.25 2.99 15.15
C GLN A 229 5.30 2.33 16.08
N ASP A 230 6.27 3.10 16.56
CA ASP A 230 7.30 2.65 17.50
C ASP A 230 6.76 2.50 18.94
N ASP A 231 5.61 3.11 19.29
CA ASP A 231 4.98 2.99 20.61
C ASP A 231 4.07 1.75 20.70
N LEU A 232 4.67 0.58 20.63
CA LEU A 232 3.95 -0.70 20.68
C LEU A 232 3.19 -0.92 21.99
N GLU A 233 3.66 -0.35 23.11
CA GLU A 233 2.96 -0.40 24.39
C GLU A 233 1.70 0.48 24.36
N GLY A 234 1.79 1.66 23.76
CA GLY A 234 0.65 2.54 23.52
C GLY A 234 -0.40 1.86 22.65
N TYR A 235 0.01 1.24 21.55
CA TYR A 235 -0.87 0.44 20.69
C TYR A 235 -1.59 -0.66 21.46
N SER A 236 -0.87 -1.46 22.26
CA SER A 236 -1.46 -2.55 23.05
C SER A 236 -2.52 -2.06 24.04
N LYS A 237 -2.29 -0.90 24.66
CA LYS A 237 -3.27 -0.26 25.54
C LYS A 237 -4.51 0.23 24.79
N LEU A 238 -4.32 0.81 23.58
CA LEU A 238 -5.42 1.28 22.74
C LEU A 238 -6.25 0.13 22.18
N ALA A 239 -5.62 -0.96 21.74
CA ALA A 239 -6.29 -2.17 21.27
C ALA A 239 -7.15 -2.86 22.34
N GLY A 240 -6.85 -2.63 23.63
CA GLY A 240 -7.66 -3.09 24.77
C GLY A 240 -8.97 -2.31 24.99
N ILE A 241 -9.24 -1.23 24.25
CA ILE A 241 -10.43 -0.40 24.39
C ILE A 241 -11.62 -1.08 23.70
N GLU A 242 -12.65 -1.44 24.49
CA GLU A 242 -13.83 -2.11 24.00
C GLU A 242 -14.57 -1.26 22.92
N GLY A 243 -14.95 -1.92 21.82
CA GLY A 243 -15.76 -1.33 20.75
C GLY A 243 -15.01 -0.46 19.75
N VAL A 244 -13.67 -0.48 19.75
CA VAL A 244 -12.83 0.18 18.77
C VAL A 244 -11.75 -0.78 18.28
N ASN A 245 -11.65 -1.00 16.98
CA ASN A 245 -10.53 -1.75 16.41
C ASN A 245 -9.36 -0.79 16.14
N ILE A 246 -8.16 -1.19 16.48
CA ILE A 246 -6.93 -0.45 16.18
C ILE A 246 -6.22 -1.13 15.02
N SER A 247 -5.78 -0.33 14.06
CA SER A 247 -5.05 -0.81 12.89
C SER A 247 -3.74 -0.05 12.68
N GLY A 248 -2.84 -0.64 11.90
CA GLY A 248 -1.60 0.02 11.49
C GLY A 248 -0.65 -0.92 10.78
N GLY A 249 0.48 -0.37 10.36
CA GLY A 249 1.55 -1.12 9.73
C GLY A 249 1.90 -0.73 8.31
N GLU A 250 1.33 0.33 7.76
CA GLU A 250 1.63 0.79 6.40
C GLU A 250 3.10 1.23 6.22
N THR A 251 3.72 1.70 7.28
CA THR A 251 5.13 2.14 7.28
C THR A 251 6.11 1.03 7.63
N LEU A 252 5.63 -0.14 8.09
CA LEU A 252 6.48 -1.25 8.49
C LEU A 252 7.06 -1.99 7.29
N THR A 253 8.28 -2.48 7.48
CA THR A 253 9.02 -3.21 6.46
C THR A 253 9.41 -4.60 6.94
N THR A 254 9.30 -5.58 6.04
CA THR A 254 9.67 -6.98 6.25
C THR A 254 8.88 -7.71 7.35
N ARG A 255 8.86 -9.04 7.23
CA ARG A 255 8.30 -9.96 8.24
C ARG A 255 8.81 -9.71 9.66
N TYR A 256 10.00 -9.14 9.83
CA TYR A 256 10.62 -8.95 11.14
C TYR A 256 9.96 -7.81 11.93
N GLU A 257 9.65 -6.68 11.29
CA GLU A 257 8.92 -5.59 11.94
C GLU A 257 7.46 -5.99 12.15
N PHE A 258 6.83 -6.68 11.19
CA PHE A 258 5.47 -7.19 11.35
C PHE A 258 5.35 -8.25 12.44
N GLU A 259 6.37 -9.13 12.63
CA GLU A 259 6.39 -10.06 13.76
C GLU A 259 6.40 -9.33 15.09
N GLU A 260 7.23 -8.30 15.22
CA GLU A 260 7.32 -7.48 16.42
C GLU A 260 6.02 -6.72 16.67
N PHE A 261 5.50 -6.05 15.64
CA PHE A 261 4.24 -5.30 15.71
C PHE A 261 3.08 -6.20 16.14
N MET A 262 2.81 -7.29 15.42
CA MET A 262 1.72 -8.21 15.73
C MET A 262 1.83 -8.87 17.10
N SER A 263 3.06 -9.03 17.63
CA SER A 263 3.29 -9.70 18.92
C SER A 263 3.21 -8.75 20.12
N LYS A 264 3.39 -7.43 19.92
CA LYS A 264 3.52 -6.47 21.02
C LYS A 264 2.46 -5.37 21.02
N SER A 265 1.89 -5.05 19.84
CA SER A 265 0.90 -3.96 19.73
C SER A 265 -0.52 -4.38 20.05
N ASP A 266 -0.80 -5.68 20.02
CA ASP A 266 -2.16 -6.26 20.09
C ASP A 266 -3.14 -5.70 19.03
N ALA A 267 -2.69 -4.88 18.08
CA ALA A 267 -3.55 -4.31 17.03
C ALA A 267 -4.43 -5.37 16.37
N ASP A 268 -5.69 -5.03 16.14
CA ASP A 268 -6.71 -5.95 15.60
C ASP A 268 -6.50 -6.21 14.11
N ILE A 269 -6.03 -5.18 13.40
CA ILE A 269 -5.87 -5.16 11.94
C ILE A 269 -4.43 -4.80 11.60
N VAL A 270 -3.82 -5.59 10.71
CA VAL A 270 -2.47 -5.35 10.18
C VAL A 270 -2.58 -4.88 8.74
N GLN A 271 -1.91 -3.77 8.42
CA GLN A 271 -2.05 -3.07 7.15
C GLN A 271 -0.72 -2.95 6.38
N PRO A 272 -0.10 -4.10 5.99
CA PRO A 272 1.10 -4.03 5.18
C PRO A 272 0.81 -3.40 3.81
N ASP A 273 1.72 -2.54 3.35
CA ASP A 273 1.73 -2.05 1.99
C ASP A 273 2.64 -2.92 1.12
N ILE A 274 2.11 -3.45 0.02
CA ILE A 274 2.85 -4.35 -0.87
C ILE A 274 4.05 -3.66 -1.54
N THR A 275 4.01 -2.35 -1.68
CA THR A 275 5.07 -1.53 -2.27
C THR A 275 6.12 -1.08 -1.25
N ARG A 276 5.87 -1.32 0.06
CA ARG A 276 6.75 -0.91 1.16
C ARG A 276 7.28 -2.10 1.97
N CYS A 277 6.48 -3.15 2.15
CA CYS A 277 6.81 -4.25 3.08
C CYS A 277 7.85 -5.25 2.57
N GLY A 278 8.25 -5.19 1.30
CA GLY A 278 9.18 -6.13 0.67
C GLY A 278 8.60 -6.86 -0.54
N GLY A 279 7.49 -6.36 -1.10
CA GLY A 279 6.84 -6.89 -2.28
C GLY A 279 5.88 -8.03 -2.02
N ILE A 280 5.48 -8.71 -3.09
CA ILE A 280 4.54 -9.84 -3.05
C ILE A 280 5.10 -10.99 -2.21
N SER A 281 6.41 -11.25 -2.29
CA SER A 281 7.07 -12.33 -1.55
C SER A 281 6.94 -12.15 -0.03
N GLU A 282 7.24 -10.97 0.51
CA GLU A 282 7.09 -10.67 1.94
C GLU A 282 5.61 -10.58 2.36
N MET A 283 4.76 -9.97 1.52
CA MET A 283 3.33 -9.88 1.77
C MET A 283 2.69 -11.25 2.01
N MET A 284 3.10 -12.28 1.24
CA MET A 284 2.67 -13.67 1.42
C MET A 284 3.12 -14.27 2.77
N VAL A 285 4.30 -13.89 3.26
CA VAL A 285 4.78 -14.33 4.58
C VAL A 285 4.02 -13.62 5.69
N ILE A 286 3.89 -12.30 5.60
CA ILE A 286 3.18 -11.46 6.57
C ILE A 286 1.72 -11.90 6.70
N SER A 287 1.06 -12.21 5.57
CA SER A 287 -0.32 -12.71 5.55
C SER A 287 -0.49 -14.02 6.32
N ARG A 288 0.46 -14.96 6.18
CA ARG A 288 0.44 -16.22 6.94
C ARG A 288 0.66 -15.99 8.44
N MET A 289 1.59 -15.09 8.79
CA MET A 289 1.83 -14.72 10.18
C MET A 289 0.61 -14.06 10.82
N ALA A 290 -0.09 -13.19 10.09
CA ALA A 290 -1.33 -12.58 10.56
C ALA A 290 -2.43 -13.63 10.80
N GLU A 291 -2.60 -14.60 9.87
CA GLU A 291 -3.54 -15.72 10.03
C GLU A 291 -3.20 -16.56 11.28
N GLU A 292 -1.94 -16.94 11.47
CA GLU A 292 -1.46 -17.72 12.61
C GLU A 292 -1.67 -17.01 13.96
N LYS A 293 -1.59 -15.68 13.97
CA LYS A 293 -1.81 -14.84 15.16
C LYS A 293 -3.27 -14.40 15.33
N GLY A 294 -4.16 -14.80 14.41
CA GLY A 294 -5.59 -14.43 14.44
C GLY A 294 -5.84 -12.94 14.18
N LYS A 295 -4.91 -12.25 13.50
CA LYS A 295 -5.06 -10.85 13.13
C LYS A 295 -5.75 -10.70 11.78
N LYS A 296 -6.59 -9.66 11.62
CA LYS A 296 -7.18 -9.32 10.35
C LYS A 296 -6.14 -8.64 9.46
N LEU A 297 -6.03 -9.06 8.21
CA LEU A 297 -5.17 -8.42 7.21
C LEU A 297 -6.02 -7.53 6.29
N VAL A 298 -5.67 -6.26 6.21
CA VAL A 298 -6.27 -5.29 5.28
C VAL A 298 -5.13 -4.46 4.68
N PRO A 299 -4.62 -4.80 3.49
CA PRO A 299 -3.50 -4.08 2.92
C PRO A 299 -3.76 -2.58 2.76
N HIS A 300 -2.77 -1.76 3.14
CA HIS A 300 -2.72 -0.35 2.76
C HIS A 300 -2.52 -0.21 1.25
N GLY A 301 -3.08 0.85 0.65
CA GLY A 301 -2.94 1.06 -0.78
C GLY A 301 -3.34 2.46 -1.25
N PHE A 302 -2.48 3.45 -1.05
CA PHE A 302 -2.72 4.81 -1.51
C PHE A 302 -1.62 5.26 -2.48
N SER A 303 -1.56 4.62 -3.66
CA SER A 303 -0.62 4.93 -4.75
C SER A 303 -1.22 4.61 -6.12
N THR A 304 -0.41 4.25 -7.11
CA THR A 304 -0.86 4.11 -8.51
C THR A 304 -1.62 2.79 -8.77
N GLY A 305 -2.10 2.64 -10.00
CA GLY A 305 -2.72 1.38 -10.45
C GLY A 305 -1.79 0.16 -10.46
N ILE A 306 -0.46 0.35 -10.34
CA ILE A 306 0.50 -0.76 -10.21
C ILE A 306 0.36 -1.40 -8.83
N LEU A 307 0.34 -0.59 -7.77
CA LEU A 307 0.08 -1.04 -6.40
C LEU A 307 -1.25 -1.80 -6.33
N LEU A 308 -2.32 -1.20 -6.87
CA LEU A 308 -3.65 -1.81 -6.88
C LEU A 308 -3.61 -3.18 -7.56
N ALA A 309 -2.98 -3.28 -8.74
CA ALA A 309 -2.88 -4.53 -9.48
C ALA A 309 -2.10 -5.62 -8.70
N ALA A 310 -0.96 -5.27 -8.11
CA ALA A 310 -0.17 -6.20 -7.29
C ALA A 310 -0.95 -6.69 -6.07
N THR A 311 -1.65 -5.77 -5.38
CA THR A 311 -2.48 -6.10 -4.20
C THR A 311 -3.67 -6.98 -4.58
N VAL A 312 -4.34 -6.73 -5.71
CA VAL A 312 -5.43 -7.58 -6.21
C VAL A 312 -4.94 -8.99 -6.51
N GLN A 313 -3.80 -9.14 -7.18
CA GLN A 313 -3.21 -10.45 -7.47
C GLN A 313 -2.82 -11.21 -6.19
N PHE A 314 -2.25 -10.52 -5.22
CA PHE A 314 -1.93 -11.08 -3.90
C PHE A 314 -3.21 -11.53 -3.17
N LEU A 315 -4.20 -10.64 -3.00
CA LEU A 315 -5.43 -10.92 -2.30
C LEU A 315 -6.26 -12.04 -2.96
N ALA A 316 -6.17 -12.19 -4.28
CA ALA A 316 -6.81 -13.29 -4.99
C ALA A 316 -6.32 -14.66 -4.51
N ALA A 317 -5.05 -14.79 -4.09
CA ALA A 317 -4.44 -16.04 -3.61
C ALA A 317 -4.39 -16.13 -2.08
N ALA A 318 -4.35 -15.03 -1.35
CA ALA A 318 -4.21 -15.01 0.11
C ALA A 318 -5.40 -15.69 0.81
N ARG A 319 -5.13 -16.37 1.93
CA ARG A 319 -6.19 -16.99 2.75
C ARG A 319 -6.98 -15.94 3.53
N GLY A 320 -6.27 -15.04 4.21
CA GLY A 320 -6.82 -13.86 4.86
C GLY A 320 -6.91 -12.67 3.90
N GLY A 321 -7.57 -11.59 4.34
CA GLY A 321 -7.70 -10.35 3.57
C GLY A 321 -8.75 -10.45 2.45
N ASP A 322 -9.92 -9.92 2.71
CA ASP A 322 -11.06 -9.87 1.78
C ASP A 322 -11.47 -8.44 1.43
N LEU A 323 -10.66 -7.47 1.88
CA LEU A 323 -10.92 -6.05 1.74
C LEU A 323 -9.68 -5.36 1.16
N ILE A 324 -9.89 -4.49 0.18
CA ILE A 324 -8.82 -3.73 -0.49
C ILE A 324 -9.10 -2.24 -0.41
N GLU A 325 -8.05 -1.47 -0.23
CA GLU A 325 -8.07 -0.01 -0.33
C GLU A 325 -8.11 0.43 -1.79
N TYR A 326 -9.04 1.34 -2.12
CA TYR A 326 -9.18 1.91 -3.45
C TYR A 326 -9.09 3.43 -3.37
N SER A 327 -7.94 3.98 -3.72
CA SER A 327 -7.68 5.43 -3.64
C SER A 327 -8.64 6.24 -4.50
N GLN A 328 -9.13 7.33 -3.93
CA GLN A 328 -9.94 8.36 -4.60
C GLN A 328 -9.11 9.61 -4.93
N SER A 329 -7.78 9.49 -4.91
CA SER A 329 -6.88 10.58 -5.29
C SER A 329 -7.21 11.11 -6.68
N THR A 330 -7.10 12.41 -6.85
CA THR A 330 -7.27 13.09 -8.16
C THR A 330 -5.97 13.16 -8.95
N SER A 331 -4.86 12.69 -8.39
CA SER A 331 -3.56 12.66 -9.06
C SER A 331 -3.62 11.93 -10.42
N PRO A 332 -3.09 12.52 -11.49
CA PRO A 332 -2.98 11.84 -12.78
C PRO A 332 -2.10 10.58 -12.70
N LEU A 333 -1.14 10.52 -11.76
CA LEU A 333 -0.35 9.30 -11.53
C LEU A 333 -1.19 8.15 -10.99
N PHE A 334 -2.21 8.43 -10.18
CA PHE A 334 -3.10 7.41 -9.63
C PHE A 334 -4.16 6.98 -10.63
N LYS A 335 -4.69 7.92 -11.41
CA LYS A 335 -5.83 7.68 -12.31
C LYS A 335 -5.42 7.20 -13.70
N ASP A 336 -4.38 7.81 -14.27
CA ASP A 336 -4.12 7.76 -15.70
C ASP A 336 -2.82 7.03 -16.06
N LEU A 337 -1.95 6.76 -15.09
CA LEU A 337 -0.69 6.03 -15.33
C LEU A 337 -0.90 4.62 -15.88
N VAL A 338 -2.02 3.98 -15.49
CA VAL A 338 -2.43 2.67 -15.95
C VAL A 338 -3.64 2.80 -16.87
N LYS A 339 -3.47 2.53 -18.19
CA LYS A 339 -4.53 2.68 -19.21
C LYS A 339 -5.74 1.78 -18.98
N ASN A 340 -5.53 0.57 -18.49
CA ASN A 340 -6.55 -0.43 -18.21
C ASN A 340 -6.70 -0.66 -16.72
N MET A 341 -6.96 0.43 -15.99
CA MET A 341 -7.17 0.39 -14.55
C MET A 341 -8.17 -0.71 -14.15
N ILE A 342 -7.88 -1.44 -13.08
CA ILE A 342 -8.80 -2.45 -12.57
C ILE A 342 -10.06 -1.76 -12.06
N PRO A 343 -11.25 -2.05 -12.62
CA PRO A 343 -12.45 -1.28 -12.31
C PRO A 343 -13.02 -1.64 -10.94
N PHE A 344 -13.55 -0.62 -10.27
CA PHE A 344 -14.45 -0.77 -9.13
C PHE A 344 -15.89 -0.90 -9.66
N GLU A 345 -16.60 -1.94 -9.22
CA GLU A 345 -17.99 -2.20 -9.60
C GLU A 345 -18.81 -2.65 -8.38
N ASP A 346 -19.83 -1.89 -8.00
CA ASP A 346 -20.79 -2.21 -6.94
C ASP A 346 -20.14 -2.74 -5.63
N GLY A 347 -19.16 -2.04 -5.12
CA GLY A 347 -18.46 -2.37 -3.87
C GLY A 347 -17.30 -3.36 -4.02
N TYR A 348 -16.93 -3.74 -5.22
CA TYR A 348 -15.92 -4.77 -5.47
C TYR A 348 -14.91 -4.38 -6.56
N VAL A 349 -13.74 -4.95 -6.45
CA VAL A 349 -12.71 -4.99 -7.50
C VAL A 349 -12.65 -6.41 -8.05
N ARG A 350 -12.75 -6.57 -9.37
CA ARG A 350 -12.67 -7.88 -10.03
C ARG A 350 -11.22 -8.32 -10.20
N VAL A 351 -10.93 -9.59 -9.91
CA VAL A 351 -9.59 -10.18 -10.11
C VAL A 351 -9.37 -10.47 -11.60
N PRO A 352 -8.37 -9.83 -12.26
CA PRO A 352 -8.06 -10.11 -13.66
C PRO A 352 -7.36 -11.47 -13.84
N ASP A 353 -7.74 -12.19 -14.91
CA ASP A 353 -7.19 -13.51 -15.25
C ASP A 353 -6.05 -13.43 -16.28
N THR A 354 -5.54 -12.24 -16.55
CA THR A 354 -4.45 -12.00 -17.51
C THR A 354 -3.08 -12.29 -16.87
N PRO A 355 -2.10 -12.81 -17.64
CA PRO A 355 -0.72 -12.91 -17.19
C PRO A 355 -0.12 -11.55 -16.81
N GLY A 356 0.88 -11.55 -15.94
CA GLY A 356 1.50 -10.37 -15.40
C GLY A 356 0.62 -9.72 -14.32
N LEU A 357 0.89 -8.45 -14.05
CA LEU A 357 0.01 -7.59 -13.26
C LEU A 357 -1.33 -7.33 -13.96
N GLY A 358 -1.43 -7.65 -15.27
CA GLY A 358 -2.62 -7.44 -16.08
C GLY A 358 -2.87 -5.99 -16.46
N ILE A 359 -1.87 -5.13 -16.34
CA ILE A 359 -1.94 -3.69 -16.58
C ILE A 359 -1.08 -3.25 -17.77
N GLN A 360 -1.38 -2.08 -18.31
CA GLN A 360 -0.61 -1.40 -19.33
C GLN A 360 -0.32 0.04 -18.91
N LEU A 361 0.97 0.40 -18.87
CA LEU A 361 1.38 1.76 -18.54
C LEU A 361 1.10 2.74 -19.70
N ASP A 362 0.83 3.99 -19.33
CA ASP A 362 0.80 5.10 -20.27
C ASP A 362 2.21 5.70 -20.42
N GLU A 363 2.92 5.33 -21.49
CA GLU A 363 4.28 5.81 -21.75
C GLU A 363 4.33 7.32 -22.03
N GLU A 364 3.26 7.91 -22.59
CA GLU A 364 3.20 9.35 -22.82
C GLU A 364 3.09 10.11 -21.49
N LEU A 365 2.30 9.59 -20.55
CA LEU A 365 2.19 10.16 -19.21
C LEU A 365 3.50 9.99 -18.44
N ILE A 366 4.18 8.85 -18.57
CA ILE A 366 5.50 8.64 -17.98
C ILE A 366 6.48 9.72 -18.48
N GLU A 367 6.59 9.89 -19.80
CA GLU A 367 7.50 10.91 -20.35
C GLU A 367 7.13 12.35 -19.93
N LYS A 368 5.84 12.63 -19.78
CA LYS A 368 5.35 13.95 -19.35
C LYS A 368 5.80 14.30 -17.93
N TYR A 369 5.81 13.33 -17.01
CA TYR A 369 6.08 13.55 -15.59
C TYR A 369 7.46 13.03 -15.12
N ARG A 370 8.28 12.50 -16.00
CA ARG A 370 9.62 11.99 -15.69
C ARG A 370 10.54 13.11 -15.18
N ILE A 371 11.29 12.84 -14.07
CA ILE A 371 12.28 13.74 -13.44
C ILE A 371 13.66 13.10 -13.37
#